data_41fe6f27a1a53010498757878c15cf3b
#
_entry.id   41fe6f27a1a53010498757878c15cf3b
#
_cell.length_a   1.000
_cell.length_b   1.000
_cell.length_c   1.000
_cell.angle_alpha   90.00
_cell.angle_beta   90.00
_cell.angle_gamma   90.00
#
_symmetry.space_group_name_H-M   'P 1'
#
loop_
_entity.id
_entity.type
_entity.pdbx_description
1 polymer ?
#
loop_
_entity_poly.entity_id
_entity_poly.type
_entity_poly.pdbx_seq_one_letter_code
_entity_poly.pdbx_strand_id
1 'polypeptide(L)'
;MEDQNATDLKPEGRFIDAFRYAIITIGRTVLVLCPLSAAIPLTRAWCVWEIFCRLHSGGTELAVALPPSEFAEFERVLLSGGLETIASWVTAVKAASSVAFVVDDTAKIHQAIREQFGFHAVDSEICAGLRGWLQQAALGVANGPAAGEEDAAMRAGLAGRLLSDQGKLGEAEPLLRRALEGKERTLGPDHSDTLISVNNLASLLKAQGKLGEAEPLLRRALEGQERALGPDDSSTLTSVNNLARLLQV
;
A
#
# COMPACT_ATOMS: atom_id res chain seq x y z
N MET A 1 4.44 -10.29 50.08
CA MET A 1 5.23 -11.07 49.13
C MET A 1 5.72 -10.07 48.06
N GLU A 2 6.91 -9.56 48.25
CA GLU A 2 7.56 -8.67 47.27
C GLU A 2 7.95 -9.50 46.07
N ASP A 3 7.61 -9.00 44.92
CA ASP A 3 7.87 -9.62 43.61
C ASP A 3 9.38 -9.62 43.34
N GLN A 4 10.03 -10.74 43.64
CA GLN A 4 11.49 -10.92 43.49
C GLN A 4 11.94 -10.98 42.03
N ASN A 5 11.04 -10.89 41.03
CA ASN A 5 11.37 -10.87 39.59
C ASN A 5 11.73 -9.49 39.05
N ALA A 6 11.69 -8.43 39.87
CA ALA A 6 11.95 -7.05 39.39
C ALA A 6 13.43 -6.64 39.51
N THR A 7 14.34 -7.49 40.00
CA THR A 7 15.67 -7.05 40.43
C THR A 7 16.85 -7.36 39.52
N ASP A 8 16.68 -8.11 38.42
CA ASP A 8 17.83 -8.58 37.61
C ASP A 8 17.99 -7.94 36.21
N LEU A 9 17.16 -6.96 35.85
CA LEU A 9 17.32 -6.23 34.60
C LEU A 9 18.38 -5.14 34.76
N LYS A 10 19.41 -5.14 33.91
CA LYS A 10 20.39 -4.04 33.82
C LYS A 10 19.67 -2.70 33.66
N PRO A 11 20.13 -1.59 34.29
CA PRO A 11 19.41 -0.30 34.29
C PRO A 11 19.05 0.22 32.90
N GLU A 12 19.87 -0.09 31.90
CA GLU A 12 19.70 0.36 30.51
C GLU A 12 18.68 -0.47 29.72
N GLY A 13 18.53 -1.78 29.99
CA GLY A 13 17.52 -2.64 29.40
C GLY A 13 16.12 -2.38 29.97
N ARG A 14 16.01 -1.98 31.23
CA ARG A 14 14.73 -1.78 31.94
C ARG A 14 13.81 -0.76 31.26
N PHE A 15 14.37 0.31 30.69
CA PHE A 15 13.55 1.36 30.09
C PHE A 15 12.91 0.90 28.77
N ILE A 16 13.66 0.26 27.89
CA ILE A 16 13.17 -0.28 26.62
C ILE A 16 12.18 -1.40 26.85
N ASP A 17 12.45 -2.30 27.79
CA ASP A 17 11.58 -3.42 28.14
C ASP A 17 10.31 -2.96 28.85
N ALA A 18 10.40 -1.98 29.75
CA ALA A 18 9.24 -1.38 30.41
C ALA A 18 8.33 -0.65 29.39
N PHE A 19 8.94 0.05 28.43
CA PHE A 19 8.20 0.73 27.37
C PHE A 19 7.50 -0.26 26.45
N ARG A 20 8.20 -1.33 26.05
CA ARG A 20 7.62 -2.44 25.29
C ARG A 20 6.44 -3.08 26.03
N TYR A 21 6.60 -3.37 27.32
CA TYR A 21 5.54 -3.92 28.16
C TYR A 21 4.34 -2.98 28.23
N ALA A 22 4.56 -1.67 28.38
CA ALA A 22 3.50 -0.68 28.41
C ALA A 22 2.71 -0.66 27.09
N ILE A 23 3.39 -0.67 25.93
CA ILE A 23 2.74 -0.72 24.61
C ILE A 23 1.85 -1.96 24.48
N ILE A 24 2.37 -3.13 24.86
CA ILE A 24 1.65 -4.40 24.78
C ILE A 24 0.42 -4.36 25.72
N THR A 25 0.58 -3.83 26.93
CA THR A 25 -0.47 -3.77 27.96
C THR A 25 -1.59 -2.79 27.59
N ILE A 26 -1.25 -1.60 27.08
CA ILE A 26 -2.22 -0.61 26.61
C ILE A 26 -3.05 -1.16 25.45
N GLY A 27 -2.45 -2.03 24.64
CA GLY A 27 -3.18 -2.79 23.63
C GLY A 27 -3.68 -1.98 22.42
N ARG A 28 -3.40 -0.68 22.34
CA ARG A 28 -3.81 0.21 21.23
C ARG A 28 -2.69 1.16 20.88
N THR A 29 -2.29 1.18 19.60
CA THR A 29 -1.39 2.17 19.03
C THR A 29 -2.06 2.78 17.80
N VAL A 30 -2.10 4.08 17.74
CA VAL A 30 -2.62 4.81 16.57
C VAL A 30 -1.46 5.53 15.90
N LEU A 31 -1.18 5.15 14.67
CA LEU A 31 -0.20 5.83 13.82
C LEU A 31 -0.92 6.93 13.03
N VAL A 32 -0.52 8.19 13.25
CA VAL A 32 -1.03 9.32 12.46
C VAL A 32 -0.03 9.61 11.35
N LEU A 33 -0.43 9.40 10.09
CA LEU A 33 0.40 9.72 8.92
C LEU A 33 0.07 11.14 8.42
N CYS A 34 0.97 12.07 8.69
CA CYS A 34 0.84 13.46 8.25
C CYS A 34 2.25 14.11 8.13
N PRO A 35 2.63 14.60 6.94
CA PRO A 35 1.96 14.37 5.67
C PRO A 35 2.09 12.92 5.20
N LEU A 36 1.10 12.43 4.49
CA LEU A 36 1.09 11.04 3.99
C LEU A 36 2.28 10.76 3.06
N SER A 37 2.61 11.70 2.17
CA SER A 37 3.71 11.58 1.20
C SER A 37 5.11 11.57 1.82
N ALA A 38 5.27 12.00 3.06
CA ALA A 38 6.55 12.03 3.76
C ALA A 38 6.61 11.12 5.00
N ALA A 39 5.46 10.66 5.49
CA ALA A 39 5.29 9.71 6.61
C ALA A 39 6.30 9.90 7.77
N ILE A 40 6.43 11.15 8.28
CA ILE A 40 7.42 11.54 9.30
C ILE A 40 7.52 10.56 10.47
N PRO A 41 6.43 9.99 11.02
CA PRO A 41 6.54 9.01 12.10
C PRO A 41 7.41 7.81 11.77
N LEU A 42 7.51 7.41 10.50
CA LEU A 42 8.33 6.27 10.07
C LEU A 42 9.84 6.58 10.02
N THR A 43 10.22 7.82 10.23
CA THR A 43 11.63 8.25 10.34
C THR A 43 12.07 8.43 11.80
N ARG A 44 11.16 8.33 12.77
CA ARG A 44 11.42 8.54 14.20
C ARG A 44 11.64 7.21 14.92
N ALA A 45 12.77 7.07 15.58
CA ALA A 45 13.18 5.81 16.23
C ALA A 45 12.15 5.29 17.23
N TRP A 46 11.56 6.16 18.06
CA TRP A 46 10.51 5.77 19.00
C TRP A 46 9.24 5.27 18.29
N CYS A 47 8.77 5.98 17.28
CA CYS A 47 7.58 5.55 16.53
C CYS A 47 7.81 4.21 15.81
N VAL A 48 8.98 4.04 15.20
CA VAL A 48 9.38 2.77 14.58
C VAL A 48 9.38 1.64 15.60
N TRP A 49 9.94 1.86 16.80
CA TRP A 49 9.94 0.88 17.87
C TRP A 49 8.54 0.55 18.39
N GLU A 50 7.69 1.56 18.59
CA GLU A 50 6.30 1.39 19.02
C GLU A 50 5.49 0.54 18.03
N ILE A 51 5.58 0.87 16.73
CA ILE A 51 4.89 0.15 15.66
C ILE A 51 5.35 -1.30 15.63
N PHE A 52 6.68 -1.51 15.67
CA PHE A 52 7.24 -2.85 15.67
C PHE A 52 6.81 -3.67 16.87
N CYS A 53 6.95 -3.14 18.10
CA CYS A 53 6.52 -3.84 19.31
C CYS A 53 5.05 -4.23 19.24
N ARG A 54 4.21 -3.38 18.65
CA ARG A 54 2.79 -3.64 18.50
C ARG A 54 2.52 -4.78 17.52
N LEU A 55 3.12 -4.76 16.34
CA LEU A 55 2.96 -5.80 15.32
C LEU A 55 3.53 -7.15 15.81
N HIS A 56 4.73 -7.11 16.40
CA HIS A 56 5.46 -8.30 16.84
C HIS A 56 4.78 -9.04 18.01
N SER A 57 4.00 -8.35 18.82
CA SER A 57 3.28 -8.98 19.96
C SER A 57 2.10 -9.86 19.56
N GLY A 58 1.80 -9.99 18.28
CA GLY A 58 0.71 -10.85 17.75
C GLY A 58 -0.70 -10.41 18.17
N GLY A 59 -0.82 -9.23 18.77
CA GLY A 59 -2.08 -8.73 19.27
C GLY A 59 -2.54 -7.48 18.52
N THR A 60 -3.68 -7.57 17.90
CA THR A 60 -4.50 -6.49 17.35
C THR A 60 -3.88 -5.60 16.28
N GLU A 61 -4.72 -5.21 15.40
CA GLU A 61 -4.53 -4.37 14.22
C GLU A 61 -3.80 -3.05 14.53
N LEU A 62 -2.82 -2.69 13.71
CA LEU A 62 -2.23 -1.36 13.71
C LEU A 62 -3.28 -0.37 13.21
N ALA A 63 -3.77 0.49 14.09
CA ALA A 63 -4.67 1.56 13.70
C ALA A 63 -3.86 2.70 13.05
N VAL A 64 -4.18 3.03 11.81
CA VAL A 64 -3.60 4.17 11.10
C VAL A 64 -4.69 5.22 10.89
N ALA A 65 -4.41 6.44 11.30
CA ALA A 65 -5.29 7.58 11.13
C ALA A 65 -4.69 8.58 10.14
N LEU A 66 -5.54 9.06 9.25
CA LEU A 66 -5.24 10.17 8.35
C LEU A 66 -6.10 11.37 8.75
N PRO A 67 -5.52 12.57 8.93
CA PRO A 67 -6.29 13.79 9.02
C PRO A 67 -7.21 13.98 7.81
N PRO A 68 -8.32 14.71 7.90
CA PRO A 68 -9.27 14.83 6.79
C PRO A 68 -8.66 15.30 5.47
N SER A 69 -7.70 16.23 5.51
CA SER A 69 -6.97 16.70 4.32
C SER A 69 -6.11 15.60 3.70
N GLU A 70 -5.42 14.83 4.52
CA GLU A 70 -4.59 13.71 4.07
C GLU A 70 -5.45 12.54 3.55
N PHE A 71 -6.63 12.32 4.16
CA PHE A 71 -7.57 11.31 3.66
C PHE A 71 -8.12 11.68 2.29
N ALA A 72 -8.46 12.95 2.05
CA ALA A 72 -8.91 13.41 0.74
C ALA A 72 -7.83 13.22 -0.34
N GLU A 73 -6.58 13.50 -0.02
CA GLU A 73 -5.45 13.27 -0.93
C GLU A 73 -5.21 11.77 -1.16
N PHE A 74 -5.29 10.96 -0.10
CA PHE A 74 -5.21 9.50 -0.18
C PHE A 74 -6.26 8.93 -1.13
N GLU A 75 -7.53 9.33 -0.96
CA GLU A 75 -8.63 8.91 -1.82
C GLU A 75 -8.39 9.33 -3.29
N ARG A 76 -8.03 10.58 -3.52
CA ARG A 76 -7.72 11.12 -4.85
C ARG A 76 -6.61 10.32 -5.55
N VAL A 77 -5.50 10.06 -4.86
CA VAL A 77 -4.37 9.31 -5.42
C VAL A 77 -4.74 7.86 -5.69
N LEU A 78 -5.49 7.20 -4.79
CA LEU A 78 -5.96 5.83 -5.01
C LEU A 78 -6.85 5.72 -6.25
N LEU A 79 -7.81 6.61 -6.39
CA LEU A 79 -8.78 6.58 -7.50
C LEU A 79 -8.12 6.90 -8.84
N SER A 80 -7.08 7.73 -8.86
CA SER A 80 -6.25 7.96 -10.06
C SER A 80 -5.29 6.81 -10.41
N GLY A 81 -5.31 5.71 -9.67
CA GLY A 81 -4.47 4.54 -9.93
C GLY A 81 -3.15 4.51 -9.17
N GLY A 82 -2.92 5.45 -8.25
CA GLY A 82 -1.67 5.62 -7.51
C GLY A 82 -1.48 4.71 -6.29
N LEU A 83 -2.02 3.49 -6.28
CA LEU A 83 -1.83 2.54 -5.17
C LEU A 83 -0.35 2.28 -4.87
N GLU A 84 0.47 2.05 -5.91
CA GLU A 84 1.91 1.84 -5.77
C GLU A 84 2.63 3.08 -5.24
N THR A 85 2.17 4.26 -5.63
CA THR A 85 2.70 5.53 -5.12
C THR A 85 2.50 5.64 -3.61
N ILE A 86 1.28 5.37 -3.13
CA ILE A 86 0.99 5.37 -1.69
C ILE A 86 1.76 4.26 -0.99
N ALA A 87 1.81 3.06 -1.58
CA ALA A 87 2.59 1.95 -1.03
C ALA A 87 4.06 2.34 -0.84
N SER A 88 4.66 3.04 -1.81
CA SER A 88 6.04 3.53 -1.69
C SER A 88 6.23 4.54 -0.55
N TRP A 89 5.26 5.41 -0.31
CA TRP A 89 5.33 6.40 0.78
C TRP A 89 5.26 5.74 2.16
N VAL A 90 4.32 4.81 2.35
CA VAL A 90 4.08 4.18 3.66
C VAL A 90 5.04 3.03 3.97
N THR A 91 5.72 2.49 2.98
CA THR A 91 6.71 1.41 3.19
C THR A 91 8.16 1.87 3.10
N ALA A 92 8.42 3.18 3.06
CA ALA A 92 9.77 3.75 3.07
C ALA A 92 10.43 3.72 4.47
N VAL A 93 10.15 2.68 5.26
CA VAL A 93 10.71 2.51 6.61
C VAL A 93 12.16 2.09 6.53
N LYS A 94 13.00 2.76 7.33
CA LYS A 94 14.42 2.43 7.49
C LYS A 94 14.80 2.59 8.96
N ALA A 95 14.58 1.56 9.76
CA ALA A 95 14.83 1.59 11.20
C ALA A 95 16.28 1.94 11.53
N ALA A 96 17.24 1.50 10.72
CA ALA A 96 18.66 1.81 10.89
C ALA A 96 19.01 3.30 10.75
N SER A 97 18.20 4.09 10.02
CA SER A 97 18.39 5.53 9.84
C SER A 97 17.37 6.37 10.62
N SER A 98 16.50 5.75 11.40
CA SER A 98 15.53 6.46 12.24
C SER A 98 16.24 7.19 13.39
N VAL A 99 15.69 8.35 13.77
CA VAL A 99 16.30 9.20 14.82
C VAL A 99 15.30 9.54 15.91
N ALA A 100 15.75 9.65 17.15
CA ALA A 100 14.97 10.20 18.25
C ALA A 100 15.37 11.66 18.50
N PHE A 101 14.50 12.42 19.15
CA PHE A 101 14.80 13.79 19.58
C PHE A 101 16.01 13.82 20.55
N VAL A 102 16.07 12.83 21.44
CA VAL A 102 17.21 12.63 22.34
C VAL A 102 18.18 11.65 21.68
N VAL A 103 19.42 12.07 21.48
CA VAL A 103 20.45 11.28 20.77
C VAL A 103 20.70 9.94 21.46
N ASP A 104 20.79 9.94 22.80
CA ASP A 104 20.99 8.72 23.59
C ASP A 104 19.88 7.70 23.41
N ASP A 105 18.65 8.14 23.21
CA ASP A 105 17.52 7.24 22.94
C ASP A 105 17.65 6.55 21.60
N THR A 106 18.14 7.26 20.57
CA THR A 106 18.43 6.66 19.27
C THR A 106 19.41 5.48 19.42
N ALA A 107 20.50 5.70 20.15
CA ALA A 107 21.51 4.67 20.37
C ALA A 107 20.91 3.44 21.11
N LYS A 108 20.13 3.68 22.17
CA LYS A 108 19.48 2.62 22.96
C LYS A 108 18.49 1.81 22.13
N ILE A 109 17.63 2.47 21.36
CA ILE A 109 16.65 1.81 20.48
C ILE A 109 17.36 1.00 19.41
N HIS A 110 18.35 1.59 18.74
CA HIS A 110 19.11 0.89 17.70
C HIS A 110 19.91 -0.30 18.27
N GLN A 111 20.41 -0.21 19.50
CA GLN A 111 21.07 -1.32 20.17
C GLN A 111 20.06 -2.44 20.44
N ALA A 112 18.88 -2.13 21.00
CA ALA A 112 17.84 -3.12 21.28
C ALA A 112 17.36 -3.81 19.99
N ILE A 113 17.15 -3.06 18.91
CA ILE A 113 16.78 -3.63 17.60
C ILE A 113 17.87 -4.57 17.11
N ARG A 114 19.14 -4.14 17.14
CA ARG A 114 20.27 -4.94 16.64
C ARG A 114 20.48 -6.23 17.41
N GLU A 115 20.35 -6.19 18.72
CA GLU A 115 20.62 -7.33 19.59
C GLU A 115 19.47 -8.34 19.61
N GLN A 116 18.22 -7.87 19.52
CA GLN A 116 17.06 -8.74 19.71
C GLN A 116 16.46 -9.23 18.38
N PHE A 117 16.43 -8.40 17.32
CA PHE A 117 15.65 -8.69 16.13
C PHE A 117 16.41 -8.49 14.82
N GLY A 118 17.29 -7.49 14.74
CA GLY A 118 17.92 -7.00 13.52
C GLY A 118 17.01 -6.00 12.76
N PHE A 119 17.65 -4.99 12.15
CA PHE A 119 16.94 -3.91 11.44
C PHE A 119 16.07 -4.41 10.29
N HIS A 120 16.56 -5.39 9.53
CA HIS A 120 15.80 -5.94 8.40
C HIS A 120 14.48 -6.59 8.83
N ALA A 121 14.47 -7.31 9.94
CA ALA A 121 13.25 -7.92 10.46
C ALA A 121 12.24 -6.86 10.90
N VAL A 122 12.71 -5.81 11.58
CA VAL A 122 11.88 -4.68 12.00
C VAL A 122 11.25 -3.97 10.80
N ASP A 123 12.06 -3.62 9.79
CA ASP A 123 11.57 -2.97 8.57
C ASP A 123 10.56 -3.85 7.83
N SER A 124 10.84 -5.14 7.70
CA SER A 124 9.96 -6.09 7.00
C SER A 124 8.60 -6.23 7.69
N GLU A 125 8.59 -6.33 9.01
CA GLU A 125 7.35 -6.49 9.78
C GLU A 125 6.49 -5.22 9.75
N ILE A 126 7.10 -4.04 9.90
CA ILE A 126 6.40 -2.76 9.77
C ILE A 126 5.85 -2.59 8.35
N CYS A 127 6.65 -2.85 7.33
CA CYS A 127 6.19 -2.76 5.94
C CYS A 127 5.04 -3.72 5.65
N ALA A 128 5.05 -4.94 6.18
CA ALA A 128 3.95 -5.89 6.04
C ALA A 128 2.67 -5.39 6.71
N GLY A 129 2.76 -4.87 7.92
CA GLY A 129 1.62 -4.28 8.64
C GLY A 129 1.02 -3.08 7.91
N LEU A 130 1.86 -2.17 7.40
CA LEU A 130 1.40 -1.00 6.65
C LEU A 130 0.79 -1.36 5.29
N ARG A 131 1.31 -2.38 4.60
CA ARG A 131 0.68 -2.91 3.38
C ARG A 131 -0.69 -3.53 3.69
N GLY A 132 -0.82 -4.27 4.77
CA GLY A 132 -2.10 -4.81 5.22
C GLY A 132 -3.12 -3.71 5.47
N TRP A 133 -2.73 -2.67 6.21
CA TRP A 133 -3.57 -1.49 6.41
C TRP A 133 -3.95 -0.82 5.08
N LEU A 134 -2.98 -0.58 4.18
CA LEU A 134 -3.23 0.07 2.89
C LEU A 134 -4.26 -0.70 2.06
N GLN A 135 -4.17 -2.03 2.03
CA GLN A 135 -5.16 -2.87 1.33
C GLN A 135 -6.56 -2.69 1.91
N GLN A 136 -6.71 -2.69 3.24
CA GLN A 136 -8.01 -2.48 3.89
C GLN A 136 -8.55 -1.07 3.65
N ALA A 137 -7.71 -0.06 3.76
CA ALA A 137 -8.09 1.32 3.51
C ALA A 137 -8.51 1.54 2.03
N ALA A 138 -7.78 0.95 1.09
CA ALA A 138 -8.10 1.01 -0.33
C ALA A 138 -9.43 0.30 -0.66
N LEU A 139 -9.71 -0.85 -0.02
CA LEU A 139 -11.01 -1.51 -0.11
C LEU A 139 -12.13 -0.64 0.47
N GLY A 140 -11.88 0.07 1.57
CA GLY A 140 -12.81 1.03 2.13
C GLY A 140 -13.17 2.14 1.15
N VAL A 141 -12.17 2.72 0.48
CA VAL A 141 -12.37 3.73 -0.57
C VAL A 141 -13.14 3.14 -1.77
N ALA A 142 -12.74 1.97 -2.24
CA ALA A 142 -13.37 1.32 -3.39
C ALA A 142 -14.86 1.01 -3.17
N ASN A 143 -15.25 0.68 -1.94
CA ASN A 143 -16.63 0.37 -1.54
C ASN A 143 -17.41 1.60 -1.02
N GLY A 144 -16.78 2.77 -0.99
CA GLY A 144 -17.41 4.00 -0.56
C GLY A 144 -18.49 4.51 -1.53
N PRO A 145 -19.30 5.48 -1.11
CA PRO A 145 -20.31 6.08 -1.97
C PRO A 145 -19.65 6.81 -3.14
N ALA A 146 -20.21 6.63 -4.34
CA ALA A 146 -19.75 7.33 -5.53
C ALA A 146 -20.49 8.66 -5.71
N ALA A 147 -19.75 9.70 -6.04
CA ALA A 147 -20.29 11.05 -6.28
C ALA A 147 -20.91 11.20 -7.69
N GLY A 148 -20.66 10.24 -8.60
CA GLY A 148 -21.16 10.24 -9.97
C GLY A 148 -20.65 9.03 -10.74
N GLU A 149 -20.92 9.00 -12.05
CA GLU A 149 -20.59 7.88 -12.90
C GLU A 149 -19.08 7.68 -13.07
N GLU A 150 -18.33 8.76 -13.23
CA GLU A 150 -16.86 8.73 -13.34
C GLU A 150 -16.24 8.19 -12.06
N ASP A 151 -16.65 8.70 -10.90
CA ASP A 151 -16.17 8.21 -9.60
C ASP A 151 -16.56 6.75 -9.38
N ALA A 152 -17.77 6.33 -9.77
CA ALA A 152 -18.20 4.94 -9.72
C ALA A 152 -17.30 4.02 -10.59
N ALA A 153 -16.89 4.50 -11.76
CA ALA A 153 -15.98 3.78 -12.64
C ALA A 153 -14.57 3.67 -12.04
N MET A 154 -14.07 4.76 -11.44
CA MET A 154 -12.76 4.75 -10.75
C MET A 154 -12.75 3.79 -9.55
N ARG A 155 -13.80 3.81 -8.71
CA ARG A 155 -13.95 2.89 -7.56
C ARG A 155 -14.05 1.43 -8.00
N ALA A 156 -14.81 1.16 -9.05
CA ALA A 156 -14.91 -0.18 -9.64
C ALA A 156 -13.54 -0.66 -10.16
N GLY A 157 -12.77 0.21 -10.82
CA GLY A 157 -11.41 -0.08 -11.28
C GLY A 157 -10.45 -0.40 -10.15
N LEU A 158 -10.50 0.37 -9.06
CA LEU A 158 -9.70 0.13 -7.85
C LEU A 158 -10.08 -1.21 -7.22
N ALA A 159 -11.37 -1.48 -7.00
CA ALA A 159 -11.86 -2.73 -6.43
C ALA A 159 -11.44 -3.94 -7.29
N GLY A 160 -11.60 -3.86 -8.61
CA GLY A 160 -11.22 -4.91 -9.54
C GLY A 160 -9.71 -5.22 -9.51
N ARG A 161 -8.86 -4.20 -9.42
CA ARG A 161 -7.40 -4.37 -9.27
C ARG A 161 -7.06 -5.05 -7.95
N LEU A 162 -7.61 -4.58 -6.82
CA LEU A 162 -7.36 -5.17 -5.50
C LEU A 162 -7.78 -6.63 -5.42
N LEU A 163 -8.91 -7.00 -6.03
CA LEU A 163 -9.36 -8.39 -6.11
C LEU A 163 -8.47 -9.23 -7.03
N SER A 164 -8.01 -8.65 -8.15
CA SER A 164 -7.05 -9.32 -9.04
C SER A 164 -5.74 -9.64 -8.32
N ASP A 165 -5.20 -8.71 -7.55
CA ASP A 165 -3.97 -8.90 -6.75
C ASP A 165 -4.14 -9.97 -5.65
N GLN A 166 -5.38 -10.15 -5.16
CA GLN A 166 -5.74 -11.24 -4.25
C GLN A 166 -5.98 -12.59 -4.94
N GLY A 167 -5.84 -12.65 -6.27
CA GLY A 167 -6.13 -13.85 -7.06
C GLY A 167 -7.62 -14.16 -7.28
N LYS A 168 -8.52 -13.27 -6.84
CA LYS A 168 -9.99 -13.42 -7.01
C LYS A 168 -10.43 -12.95 -8.39
N LEU A 169 -9.87 -13.59 -9.42
CA LEU A 169 -9.99 -13.14 -10.80
C LEU A 169 -11.44 -13.13 -11.32
N GLY A 170 -12.28 -14.08 -10.86
CA GLY A 170 -13.69 -14.14 -11.26
C GLY A 170 -14.53 -12.99 -10.71
N GLU A 171 -14.21 -12.51 -9.48
CA GLU A 171 -14.89 -11.36 -8.87
C GLU A 171 -14.36 -10.03 -9.43
N ALA A 172 -13.10 -9.98 -9.84
CA ALA A 172 -12.46 -8.80 -10.38
C ALA A 172 -12.95 -8.45 -11.80
N GLU A 173 -13.24 -9.45 -12.64
CA GLU A 173 -13.60 -9.25 -14.04
C GLU A 173 -14.81 -8.32 -14.24
N PRO A 174 -15.98 -8.55 -13.61
CA PRO A 174 -17.15 -7.69 -13.81
C PRO A 174 -16.87 -6.24 -13.35
N LEU A 175 -16.04 -6.04 -12.35
CA LEU A 175 -15.69 -4.70 -11.87
C LEU A 175 -14.77 -3.97 -12.85
N LEU A 176 -13.77 -4.64 -13.42
CA LEU A 176 -12.90 -4.04 -14.42
C LEU A 176 -13.65 -3.74 -15.75
N ARG A 177 -14.59 -4.61 -16.16
CA ARG A 177 -15.47 -4.31 -17.30
C ARG A 177 -16.32 -3.07 -17.04
N ARG A 178 -16.98 -2.98 -15.87
CA ARG A 178 -17.77 -1.81 -15.48
C ARG A 178 -16.92 -0.54 -15.43
N ALA A 179 -15.70 -0.62 -14.93
CA ALA A 179 -14.78 0.50 -14.91
C ALA A 179 -14.42 0.98 -16.32
N LEU A 180 -14.15 0.06 -17.23
CA LEU A 180 -13.87 0.37 -18.63
C LEU A 180 -15.08 1.03 -19.30
N GLU A 181 -16.26 0.42 -19.21
CA GLU A 181 -17.50 0.97 -19.78
C GLU A 181 -17.81 2.38 -19.27
N GLY A 182 -17.64 2.62 -17.96
CA GLY A 182 -17.85 3.93 -17.36
C GLY A 182 -16.87 4.97 -17.91
N LYS A 183 -15.58 4.64 -18.00
CA LYS A 183 -14.55 5.54 -18.55
C LYS A 183 -14.73 5.78 -20.06
N GLU A 184 -15.14 4.79 -20.82
CA GLU A 184 -15.45 4.97 -22.25
C GLU A 184 -16.58 5.97 -22.46
N ARG A 185 -17.61 5.95 -21.59
CA ARG A 185 -18.73 6.89 -21.67
C ARG A 185 -18.37 8.31 -21.22
N THR A 186 -17.56 8.44 -20.17
CA THR A 186 -17.26 9.75 -19.57
C THR A 186 -16.06 10.45 -20.21
N LEU A 187 -15.04 9.71 -20.59
CA LEU A 187 -13.77 10.24 -21.10
C LEU A 187 -13.52 9.93 -22.57
N GLY A 188 -14.23 8.95 -23.10
CA GLY A 188 -14.06 8.46 -24.46
C GLY A 188 -13.08 7.28 -24.56
N PRO A 189 -13.13 6.54 -25.72
CA PRO A 189 -12.40 5.29 -25.89
C PRO A 189 -10.88 5.43 -26.00
N ASP A 190 -10.37 6.59 -26.38
CA ASP A 190 -8.95 6.86 -26.61
C ASP A 190 -8.31 7.69 -25.49
N HIS A 191 -9.06 8.02 -24.45
CA HIS A 191 -8.50 8.73 -23.29
C HIS A 191 -7.44 7.87 -22.57
N SER A 192 -6.36 8.48 -22.07
CA SER A 192 -5.28 7.76 -21.38
C SER A 192 -5.78 6.85 -20.26
N ASP A 193 -6.68 7.35 -19.43
CA ASP A 193 -7.23 6.60 -18.30
C ASP A 193 -8.15 5.44 -18.75
N THR A 194 -8.82 5.60 -19.89
CA THR A 194 -9.59 4.51 -20.51
C THR A 194 -8.65 3.42 -20.99
N LEU A 195 -7.58 3.78 -21.65
CA LEU A 195 -6.56 2.84 -22.15
C LEU A 195 -5.82 2.11 -21.02
N ILE A 196 -5.62 2.76 -19.87
CA ILE A 196 -5.14 2.09 -18.65
C ILE A 196 -6.15 1.03 -18.17
N SER A 197 -7.45 1.33 -18.22
CA SER A 197 -8.49 0.36 -17.84
C SER A 197 -8.57 -0.82 -18.81
N VAL A 198 -8.35 -0.58 -20.12
CA VAL A 198 -8.21 -1.64 -21.13
C VAL A 198 -7.04 -2.57 -20.77
N ASN A 199 -5.87 -2.02 -20.44
CA ASN A 199 -4.69 -2.80 -20.02
C ASN A 199 -4.96 -3.64 -18.76
N ASN A 200 -5.64 -3.06 -17.76
CA ASN A 200 -5.95 -3.76 -16.52
C ASN A 200 -6.88 -4.96 -16.78
N LEU A 201 -7.93 -4.76 -17.59
CA LEU A 201 -8.84 -5.86 -17.98
C LEU A 201 -8.11 -6.94 -18.78
N ALA A 202 -7.28 -6.55 -19.74
CA ALA A 202 -6.51 -7.49 -20.55
C ALA A 202 -5.53 -8.32 -19.69
N SER A 203 -4.87 -7.68 -18.73
CA SER A 203 -3.98 -8.37 -17.78
C SER A 203 -4.72 -9.39 -16.94
N LEU A 204 -5.93 -9.06 -16.48
CA LEU A 204 -6.80 -9.99 -15.76
C LEU A 204 -7.20 -11.18 -16.65
N LEU A 205 -7.67 -10.92 -17.86
CA LEU A 205 -8.09 -11.96 -18.81
C LEU A 205 -6.94 -12.91 -19.15
N LYS A 206 -5.72 -12.37 -19.31
CA LYS A 206 -4.51 -13.17 -19.46
C LYS A 206 -4.29 -14.07 -18.24
N ALA A 207 -4.42 -13.54 -17.02
CA ALA A 207 -4.29 -14.32 -15.79
C ALA A 207 -5.34 -15.45 -15.67
N GLN A 208 -6.51 -15.25 -16.27
CA GLN A 208 -7.56 -16.27 -16.38
C GLN A 208 -7.34 -17.29 -17.52
N GLY A 209 -6.30 -17.10 -18.35
CA GLY A 209 -6.06 -17.92 -19.54
C GLY A 209 -6.92 -17.57 -20.76
N LYS A 210 -7.71 -16.49 -20.70
CA LYS A 210 -8.57 -15.99 -21.80
C LYS A 210 -7.75 -15.17 -22.82
N LEU A 211 -6.72 -15.81 -23.41
CA LEU A 211 -5.73 -15.11 -24.25
C LEU A 211 -6.36 -14.47 -25.50
N GLY A 212 -7.35 -15.16 -26.10
CA GLY A 212 -8.06 -14.62 -27.29
C GLY A 212 -8.86 -13.34 -27.04
N GLU A 213 -9.32 -13.11 -25.79
CA GLU A 213 -9.99 -11.88 -25.42
C GLU A 213 -8.96 -10.79 -24.99
N ALA A 214 -7.84 -11.21 -24.40
CA ALA A 214 -6.82 -10.30 -23.90
C ALA A 214 -6.02 -9.63 -25.04
N GLU A 215 -5.69 -10.38 -26.11
CA GLU A 215 -4.84 -9.88 -27.20
C GLU A 215 -5.41 -8.62 -27.89
N PRO A 216 -6.69 -8.59 -28.36
CA PRO A 216 -7.23 -7.41 -29.01
C PRO A 216 -7.27 -6.18 -28.08
N LEU A 217 -7.50 -6.39 -26.79
CA LEU A 217 -7.46 -5.30 -25.80
C LEU A 217 -6.05 -4.73 -25.63
N LEU A 218 -5.02 -5.58 -25.55
CA LEU A 218 -3.64 -5.11 -25.45
C LEU A 218 -3.17 -4.36 -26.71
N ARG A 219 -3.58 -4.82 -27.90
CA ARG A 219 -3.30 -4.10 -29.15
C ARG A 219 -3.97 -2.73 -29.18
N ARG A 220 -5.26 -2.67 -28.80
CA ARG A 220 -6.02 -1.41 -28.69
C ARG A 220 -5.32 -0.44 -27.72
N ALA A 221 -4.93 -0.92 -26.52
CA ALA A 221 -4.25 -0.10 -25.54
C ALA A 221 -2.93 0.45 -26.06
N LEU A 222 -2.12 -0.39 -26.69
CA LEU A 222 -0.83 0.02 -27.28
C LEU A 222 -1.01 1.08 -28.37
N GLU A 223 -1.84 0.82 -29.37
CA GLU A 223 -2.09 1.75 -30.47
C GLU A 223 -2.64 3.11 -29.99
N GLY A 224 -3.53 3.09 -29.00
CA GLY A 224 -4.07 4.31 -28.41
C GLY A 224 -3.02 5.11 -27.63
N GLN A 225 -2.20 4.42 -26.83
CA GLN A 225 -1.14 5.07 -26.05
C GLN A 225 0.01 5.59 -26.93
N GLU A 226 0.40 4.87 -27.95
CA GLU A 226 1.39 5.36 -28.93
C GLU A 226 0.93 6.65 -29.60
N ARG A 227 -0.36 6.75 -29.98
CA ARG A 227 -0.93 7.95 -30.57
C ARG A 227 -1.04 9.12 -29.61
N ALA A 228 -1.42 8.84 -28.35
CA ALA A 228 -1.71 9.90 -27.38
C ALA A 228 -0.46 10.38 -26.62
N LEU A 229 0.48 9.50 -26.30
CA LEU A 229 1.59 9.74 -25.38
C LEU A 229 2.96 9.57 -26.07
N GLY A 230 2.99 8.88 -27.21
CA GLY A 230 4.22 8.53 -27.92
C GLY A 230 4.81 7.17 -27.51
N PRO A 231 5.80 6.65 -28.27
CA PRO A 231 6.35 5.30 -28.07
C PRO A 231 7.21 5.16 -26.81
N ASP A 232 7.79 6.24 -26.32
CA ASP A 232 8.73 6.23 -25.18
C ASP A 232 8.03 6.50 -23.82
N ASP A 233 6.72 6.72 -23.81
CA ASP A 233 5.96 6.93 -22.58
C ASP A 233 5.89 5.64 -21.75
N SER A 234 5.94 5.79 -20.43
CA SER A 234 5.93 4.66 -19.48
C SER A 234 4.69 3.76 -19.61
N SER A 235 3.53 4.35 -19.91
CA SER A 235 2.27 3.63 -20.11
C SER A 235 2.32 2.83 -21.42
N THR A 236 2.85 3.42 -22.49
CA THR A 236 3.07 2.76 -23.77
C THR A 236 4.01 1.58 -23.63
N LEU A 237 5.17 1.77 -22.97
CA LEU A 237 6.12 0.70 -22.68
C LEU A 237 5.52 -0.43 -21.83
N THR A 238 4.63 -0.08 -20.90
CA THR A 238 3.88 -1.08 -20.12
C THR A 238 2.98 -1.92 -21.01
N SER A 239 2.27 -1.33 -21.97
CA SER A 239 1.42 -2.03 -22.94
C SER A 239 2.24 -2.94 -23.87
N VAL A 240 3.40 -2.46 -24.35
CA VAL A 240 4.36 -3.27 -25.12
C VAL A 240 4.75 -4.52 -24.32
N ASN A 241 5.16 -4.35 -23.06
CA ASN A 241 5.55 -5.47 -22.18
C ASN A 241 4.40 -6.46 -21.96
N ASN A 242 3.18 -5.95 -21.74
CA ASN A 242 2.01 -6.81 -21.53
C ASN A 242 1.66 -7.63 -22.77
N LEU A 243 1.71 -7.01 -23.96
CA LEU A 243 1.50 -7.71 -25.24
C LEU A 243 2.62 -8.72 -25.51
N ALA A 244 3.88 -8.32 -25.34
CA ALA A 244 5.01 -9.22 -25.52
C ALA A 244 4.92 -10.47 -24.62
N ARG A 245 4.59 -10.29 -23.34
CA ARG A 245 4.39 -11.39 -22.40
C ARG A 245 3.18 -12.27 -22.72
N LEU A 246 2.20 -11.76 -23.46
CA LEU A 246 1.07 -12.57 -23.92
C LEU A 246 1.47 -13.43 -25.12
N LEU A 247 2.26 -12.88 -26.05
CA LEU A 247 2.69 -13.59 -27.27
C LEU A 247 3.78 -14.64 -27.02
N GLN A 248 4.38 -14.67 -25.82
CA GLN A 248 5.38 -15.68 -25.42
C GLN A 248 4.75 -16.94 -24.77
N VAL A 249 3.45 -16.96 -24.58
CA VAL A 249 2.70 -18.10 -24.01
C VAL A 249 2.13 -18.95 -25.13
#